data_ff69d7c22c7df62d83537b8ff9596503
#
_entry.id   ff69d7c22c7df62d83537b8ff9596503
#
_cell.length_a   1.000
_cell.length_b   1.000
_cell.length_c   1.000
_cell.angle_alpha   90.00
_cell.angle_beta   90.00
_cell.angle_gamma   90.00
#
_symmetry.space_group_name_H-M   'P 1'
#
loop_
_entity.id
_entity.type
_entity.pdbx_description
1 polymer ?
#
loop_
_entity_poly.entity_id
_entity_poly.type
_entity_poly.pdbx_seq_one_letter_code
_entity_poly.pdbx_strand_id
1 'polypeptide(L)'
;MKKVTLRIKKKIRYLDLRNLSLVNDIQLNFKNIHKIKVLYNNKIVEIGEIFSIKISSTKLNFNKFEIYGCNKFCHFLGFNWKKDFLFVDSDLGNNIGYGMKSGEIHINGSVNDFLGSEMNGGLLHVKGDAKNFVGAGVLGNRIGMCGGEIIIEGNAGDYLGFFMRRGLIIIKRNVGKFCGFKMIAGTLILFQGYESFLGLSMKRGSIILLKNNSLNYKLQNKKSPIRLESSFLCYLKKYLMKKFSINLAGNKFHKYYCDRSINGIGEIIVRIG
;
A
#
# COMPACT_ATOMS: atom_id res chain seq x y z
N MET A 1 -20.87 -6.85 16.54
CA MET A 1 -19.51 -6.38 16.52
C MET A 1 -19.38 -5.00 17.17
N LYS A 2 -18.19 -4.45 17.32
CA LYS A 2 -17.95 -3.19 18.01
C LYS A 2 -17.37 -2.12 17.09
N LYS A 3 -17.75 -0.88 17.34
CA LYS A 3 -17.13 0.30 16.79
C LYS A 3 -16.31 0.96 17.90
N VAL A 4 -15.00 1.13 17.65
CA VAL A 4 -14.06 1.77 18.57
C VAL A 4 -13.59 3.06 17.94
N THR A 5 -13.83 4.18 18.60
CA THR A 5 -13.39 5.50 18.14
C THR A 5 -12.29 6.01 19.07
N LEU A 6 -11.15 6.32 18.52
CA LEU A 6 -9.96 6.85 19.17
C LEU A 6 -9.74 8.30 18.70
N ARG A 7 -9.75 9.26 19.60
CA ARG A 7 -9.48 10.67 19.26
C ARG A 7 -8.32 11.18 20.11
N ILE A 8 -7.30 11.74 19.48
CA ILE A 8 -6.11 12.27 20.13
C ILE A 8 -6.47 13.45 21.03
N LYS A 9 -5.91 13.45 22.25
CA LYS A 9 -6.07 14.52 23.26
C LYS A 9 -4.81 15.38 23.42
N LYS A 10 -3.64 14.88 23.03
CA LYS A 10 -2.34 15.49 23.29
C LYS A 10 -1.61 15.85 21.98
N LYS A 11 -0.76 16.87 22.00
CA LYS A 11 0.10 17.23 20.87
C LYS A 11 1.15 16.13 20.63
N ILE A 12 1.19 15.58 19.42
CA ILE A 12 2.10 14.50 19.05
C ILE A 12 3.33 15.08 18.36
N ARG A 13 4.52 14.69 18.87
CA ARG A 13 5.83 14.86 18.21
C ARG A 13 6.40 13.53 17.72
N TYR A 14 6.07 12.43 18.40
CA TYR A 14 6.36 11.07 17.99
C TYR A 14 5.38 10.10 18.67
N LEU A 15 4.76 9.21 17.88
CA LEU A 15 3.85 8.19 18.41
C LEU A 15 4.01 6.90 17.59
N ASP A 16 4.42 5.83 18.26
CA ASP A 16 4.50 4.49 17.67
C ASP A 16 3.28 3.68 18.08
N LEU A 17 2.48 3.32 17.10
CA LEU A 17 1.21 2.61 17.27
C LEU A 17 1.28 1.12 16.91
N ARG A 18 2.49 0.51 16.86
CA ARG A 18 2.61 -0.92 16.50
C ARG A 18 1.79 -1.83 17.40
N ASN A 19 1.73 -1.55 18.68
CA ASN A 19 0.99 -2.34 19.65
C ASN A 19 -0.53 -2.14 19.58
N LEU A 20 -1.03 -1.19 18.79
CA LEU A 20 -2.48 -1.09 18.57
C LEU A 20 -3.04 -2.34 17.89
N SER A 21 -2.25 -3.08 17.12
CA SER A 21 -2.66 -4.34 16.52
C SER A 21 -3.11 -5.41 17.55
N LEU A 22 -2.71 -5.29 18.80
CA LEU A 22 -3.16 -6.18 19.88
C LEU A 22 -4.69 -6.15 20.07
N VAL A 23 -5.38 -5.08 19.60
CA VAL A 23 -6.86 -5.03 19.60
C VAL A 23 -7.50 -6.19 18.81
N ASN A 24 -6.78 -6.76 17.85
CA ASN A 24 -7.26 -7.90 17.08
C ASN A 24 -7.31 -9.20 17.90
N ASP A 25 -6.54 -9.31 18.98
CA ASP A 25 -6.34 -10.52 19.75
C ASP A 25 -6.97 -10.45 21.16
N ILE A 26 -7.52 -9.30 21.56
CA ILE A 26 -8.11 -9.08 22.89
C ILE A 26 -9.62 -8.90 22.81
N GLN A 27 -10.30 -9.13 23.93
CA GLN A 27 -11.69 -8.76 24.09
C GLN A 27 -11.82 -7.22 24.07
N LEU A 28 -12.59 -6.69 23.12
CA LEU A 28 -12.78 -5.26 22.95
C LEU A 28 -13.65 -4.69 24.07
N ASN A 29 -13.04 -4.19 25.12
CA ASN A 29 -13.65 -3.40 26.15
C ASN A 29 -12.77 -2.19 26.48
N PHE A 30 -13.33 -1.21 27.19
CA PHE A 30 -12.63 0.03 27.50
C PHE A 30 -11.32 -0.23 28.27
N LYS A 31 -11.36 -1.09 29.30
CA LYS A 31 -10.22 -1.38 30.17
C LYS A 31 -9.06 -2.00 29.39
N ASN A 32 -9.34 -2.96 28.52
CA ASN A 32 -8.29 -3.67 27.75
C ASN A 32 -7.66 -2.73 26.71
N ILE A 33 -8.47 -1.94 25.99
CA ILE A 33 -7.95 -1.00 25.00
C ILE A 33 -7.16 0.11 25.68
N HIS A 34 -7.67 0.67 26.79
CA HIS A 34 -7.04 1.76 27.53
C HIS A 34 -5.60 1.41 27.97
N LYS A 35 -5.37 0.17 28.39
CA LYS A 35 -4.08 -0.32 28.92
C LYS A 35 -3.05 -0.71 27.85
N ILE A 36 -3.36 -0.64 26.55
CA ILE A 36 -2.38 -0.93 25.51
C ILE A 36 -1.24 0.09 25.62
N LYS A 37 -0.02 -0.42 25.73
CA LYS A 37 1.19 0.39 25.84
C LYS A 37 1.67 0.83 24.49
N VAL A 38 1.94 2.12 24.32
CA VAL A 38 2.47 2.75 23.10
C VAL A 38 3.67 3.63 23.44
N LEU A 39 4.56 3.84 22.46
CA LEU A 39 5.71 4.73 22.65
C LEU A 39 5.32 6.15 22.22
N TYR A 40 5.28 7.08 23.17
CA TYR A 40 4.94 8.47 22.96
C TYR A 40 6.07 9.38 23.45
N ASN A 41 6.68 10.15 22.52
CA ASN A 41 7.77 11.09 22.82
C ASN A 41 8.87 10.46 23.71
N ASN A 42 9.34 9.24 23.34
CA ASN A 42 10.36 8.45 24.06
C ASN A 42 9.93 7.88 25.43
N LYS A 43 8.65 7.90 25.76
CA LYS A 43 8.09 7.28 26.97
C LYS A 43 7.06 6.22 26.60
N ILE A 44 7.06 5.12 27.31
CA ILE A 44 6.00 4.10 27.21
C ILE A 44 4.84 4.55 28.08
N VAL A 45 3.68 4.74 27.48
CA VAL A 45 2.46 5.20 28.13
C VAL A 45 1.27 4.32 27.72
N GLU A 46 0.19 4.37 28.49
CA GLU A 46 -1.06 3.72 28.09
C GLU A 46 -1.76 4.54 26.99
N ILE A 47 -2.38 3.85 26.01
CA ILE A 47 -3.07 4.52 24.89
C ILE A 47 -4.20 5.45 25.37
N GLY A 48 -4.85 5.09 26.49
CA GLY A 48 -5.89 5.92 27.12
C GLY A 48 -5.42 7.27 27.66
N GLU A 49 -4.11 7.44 27.89
CA GLU A 49 -3.55 8.74 28.24
C GLU A 49 -3.45 9.69 27.05
N ILE A 50 -3.36 9.14 25.84
CA ILE A 50 -3.18 9.90 24.59
C ILE A 50 -4.48 10.05 23.85
N PHE A 51 -5.33 9.02 23.87
CA PHE A 51 -6.61 9.03 23.16
C PHE A 51 -7.81 9.08 24.11
N SER A 52 -8.84 9.77 23.70
CA SER A 52 -10.19 9.50 24.20
C SER A 52 -10.75 8.28 23.47
N ILE A 53 -11.29 7.34 24.20
CA ILE A 53 -11.79 6.06 23.69
C ILE A 53 -13.30 6.01 23.86
N LYS A 54 -14.03 5.79 22.73
CA LYS A 54 -15.47 5.52 22.75
C LYS A 54 -15.70 4.16 22.10
N ILE A 55 -16.53 3.32 22.73
CA ILE A 55 -16.92 2.01 22.23
C ILE A 55 -18.42 1.96 22.12
N SER A 56 -18.91 1.55 20.96
CA SER A 56 -20.34 1.33 20.70
C SER A 56 -20.53 -0.01 19.98
N SER A 57 -21.74 -0.54 19.99
CA SER A 57 -22.10 -1.69 19.16
C SER A 57 -22.29 -1.26 17.70
N THR A 58 -22.04 -2.15 16.77
CA THR A 58 -22.27 -1.97 15.33
C THR A 58 -23.00 -3.17 14.75
N LYS A 59 -23.82 -2.92 13.71
CA LYS A 59 -24.51 -3.95 12.92
C LYS A 59 -23.60 -4.61 11.87
N LEU A 60 -22.36 -4.13 11.69
CA LEU A 60 -21.39 -4.69 10.75
C LEU A 60 -20.93 -6.08 11.19
N ASN A 61 -20.54 -6.92 10.24
CA ASN A 61 -20.01 -8.27 10.50
C ASN A 61 -18.52 -8.28 10.92
N PHE A 62 -17.92 -7.10 11.09
CA PHE A 62 -16.53 -6.88 11.53
C PHE A 62 -16.47 -5.74 12.55
N ASN A 63 -15.38 -5.67 13.31
CA ASN A 63 -15.15 -4.52 14.17
C ASN A 63 -14.62 -3.35 13.36
N LYS A 64 -15.07 -2.16 13.68
CA LYS A 64 -14.66 -0.92 13.03
C LYS A 64 -13.86 -0.07 14.01
N PHE A 65 -12.66 0.28 13.63
CA PHE A 65 -11.80 1.21 14.34
C PHE A 65 -11.74 2.53 13.58
N GLU A 66 -11.95 3.63 14.26
CA GLU A 66 -11.82 4.97 13.69
C GLU A 66 -10.85 5.78 14.54
N ILE A 67 -9.85 6.38 13.90
CA ILE A 67 -8.83 7.18 14.56
C ILE A 67 -8.85 8.59 13.99
N TYR A 68 -8.89 9.57 14.88
CA TYR A 68 -8.95 10.99 14.54
C TYR A 68 -7.86 11.79 15.24
N GLY A 69 -7.32 12.79 14.52
CA GLY A 69 -6.33 13.73 15.04
C GLY A 69 -4.90 13.22 15.02
N CYS A 70 -4.62 12.11 14.33
CA CYS A 70 -3.25 11.71 14.01
C CYS A 70 -2.54 12.78 13.16
N ASN A 71 -1.26 12.63 12.96
CA ASN A 71 -0.46 13.46 12.07
C ASN A 71 0.75 12.65 11.54
N LYS A 72 1.60 13.29 10.72
CA LYS A 72 2.81 12.67 10.14
C LYS A 72 3.83 12.11 11.15
N PHE A 73 3.63 12.29 12.44
CA PHE A 73 4.46 11.73 13.51
C PHE A 73 3.84 10.49 14.17
N CYS A 74 2.73 9.99 13.63
CA CYS A 74 2.13 8.71 14.03
C CYS A 74 2.63 7.60 13.10
N HIS A 75 3.42 6.67 13.66
CA HIS A 75 4.13 5.64 12.91
C HIS A 75 3.58 4.25 13.24
N PHE A 76 3.85 3.25 12.38
CA PHE A 76 3.54 1.83 12.57
C PHE A 76 2.06 1.50 12.81
N LEU A 77 1.14 2.38 12.46
CA LEU A 77 -0.28 2.07 12.56
C LEU A 77 -0.64 0.92 11.62
N GLY A 78 -1.40 -0.06 12.12
CA GLY A 78 -1.75 -1.25 11.35
C GLY A 78 -0.62 -2.28 11.22
N PHE A 79 0.42 -2.20 12.07
CA PHE A 79 1.49 -3.19 12.14
C PHE A 79 0.93 -4.58 12.40
N ASN A 80 1.24 -5.55 11.52
CA ASN A 80 0.72 -6.93 11.60
C ASN A 80 -0.82 -7.02 11.71
N TRP A 81 -1.57 -6.06 11.21
CA TRP A 81 -3.03 -6.03 11.26
C TRP A 81 -3.62 -7.30 10.64
N LYS A 82 -4.59 -7.92 11.33
CA LYS A 82 -5.05 -9.26 10.95
C LYS A 82 -6.47 -9.29 10.38
N LYS A 83 -7.34 -8.46 10.85
CA LYS A 83 -8.76 -8.47 10.50
C LYS A 83 -9.36 -7.12 10.80
N ASP A 84 -10.63 -6.98 10.59
CA ASP A 84 -11.35 -5.76 10.92
C ASP A 84 -11.03 -4.55 10.01
N PHE A 85 -11.80 -3.52 10.17
CA PHE A 85 -11.72 -2.30 9.39
C PHE A 85 -11.12 -1.17 10.24
N LEU A 86 -10.10 -0.53 9.73
CA LEU A 86 -9.45 0.62 10.35
C LEU A 86 -9.57 1.85 9.45
N PHE A 87 -10.16 2.91 9.96
CA PHE A 87 -10.28 4.20 9.29
C PHE A 87 -9.46 5.26 10.02
N VAL A 88 -8.73 6.09 9.26
CA VAL A 88 -7.95 7.21 9.79
C VAL A 88 -8.24 8.47 8.98
N ASP A 89 -8.62 9.54 9.66
CA ASP A 89 -8.97 10.81 9.03
C ASP A 89 -7.85 11.85 9.20
N SER A 90 -6.65 11.51 8.75
CA SER A 90 -5.48 12.39 8.85
C SER A 90 -4.27 11.82 8.14
N ASP A 91 -3.22 12.66 7.99
CA ASP A 91 -1.90 12.22 7.56
C ASP A 91 -1.25 11.31 8.59
N LEU A 92 -0.36 10.44 8.11
CA LEU A 92 0.36 9.48 8.93
C LEU A 92 1.87 9.48 8.61
N GLY A 93 2.63 8.90 9.53
CA GLY A 93 4.08 8.75 9.42
C GLY A 93 4.51 7.52 8.61
N ASN A 94 5.61 6.91 9.03
CA ASN A 94 6.26 5.80 8.35
C ASN A 94 5.68 4.44 8.77
N ASN A 95 5.91 3.41 7.94
CA ASN A 95 5.64 2.00 8.23
C ASN A 95 4.16 1.70 8.52
N ILE A 96 3.25 2.39 7.86
CA ILE A 96 1.81 2.13 8.00
C ILE A 96 1.47 0.82 7.28
N GLY A 97 0.73 -0.07 7.97
CA GLY A 97 0.37 -1.38 7.44
C GLY A 97 1.55 -2.34 7.28
N TYR A 98 2.68 -2.10 7.97
CA TYR A 98 3.85 -2.99 7.93
C TYR A 98 3.45 -4.41 8.36
N GLY A 99 3.76 -5.40 7.51
CA GLY A 99 3.47 -6.81 7.79
C GLY A 99 1.97 -7.16 7.89
N MET A 100 1.07 -6.27 7.46
CA MET A 100 -0.38 -6.49 7.49
C MET A 100 -0.76 -7.84 6.88
N LYS A 101 -1.65 -8.59 7.54
CA LYS A 101 -2.02 -9.96 7.16
C LYS A 101 -3.39 -10.05 6.49
N SER A 102 -4.35 -9.25 6.94
CA SER A 102 -5.71 -9.20 6.39
C SER A 102 -6.49 -7.99 6.94
N GLY A 103 -7.77 -7.85 6.58
CA GLY A 103 -8.60 -6.70 6.93
C GLY A 103 -8.38 -5.52 5.99
N GLU A 104 -8.87 -4.36 6.37
CA GLU A 104 -8.82 -3.14 5.55
C GLU A 104 -8.36 -1.94 6.37
N ILE A 105 -7.48 -1.13 5.81
CA ILE A 105 -7.05 0.15 6.38
C ILE A 105 -7.30 1.25 5.36
N HIS A 106 -8.14 2.21 5.71
CA HIS A 106 -8.48 3.37 4.89
C HIS A 106 -7.96 4.65 5.52
N ILE A 107 -7.19 5.42 4.75
CA ILE A 107 -6.52 6.65 5.21
C ILE A 107 -6.97 7.81 4.33
N ASN A 108 -7.62 8.81 4.91
CA ASN A 108 -8.05 10.00 4.18
C ASN A 108 -6.91 10.99 3.88
N GLY A 109 -5.81 10.91 4.62
CA GLY A 109 -4.63 11.77 4.44
C GLY A 109 -3.54 11.11 3.59
N SER A 110 -2.35 11.70 3.66
CA SER A 110 -1.11 11.23 3.05
C SER A 110 -0.29 10.40 4.05
N VAL A 111 0.62 9.59 3.52
CA VAL A 111 1.51 8.76 4.34
C VAL A 111 2.97 8.98 3.93
N ASN A 112 3.87 8.77 4.87
CA ASN A 112 5.30 8.86 4.61
C ASN A 112 5.85 7.54 4.01
N ASP A 113 7.10 7.20 4.34
CA ASP A 113 7.83 6.08 3.76
C ASP A 113 7.36 4.71 4.28
N PHE A 114 7.60 3.66 3.49
CA PHE A 114 7.38 2.26 3.83
C PHE A 114 5.91 1.88 4.07
N LEU A 115 4.96 2.49 3.35
CA LEU A 115 3.56 2.05 3.36
C LEU A 115 3.45 0.60 2.87
N GLY A 116 2.80 -0.27 3.65
CA GLY A 116 2.55 -1.66 3.27
C GLY A 116 3.80 -2.51 3.08
N SER A 117 4.93 -2.11 3.69
CA SER A 117 6.15 -2.91 3.64
C SER A 117 5.93 -4.29 4.23
N GLU A 118 6.44 -5.32 3.56
CA GLU A 118 6.31 -6.73 3.94
C GLU A 118 4.86 -7.20 4.16
N MET A 119 3.88 -6.48 3.62
CA MET A 119 2.47 -6.83 3.70
C MET A 119 2.20 -8.21 3.09
N ASN A 120 1.42 -9.03 3.79
CA ASN A 120 1.09 -10.41 3.38
C ASN A 120 -0.35 -10.57 2.88
N GLY A 121 -1.23 -9.60 3.15
CA GLY A 121 -2.63 -9.63 2.72
C GLY A 121 -3.41 -8.43 3.21
N GLY A 122 -4.70 -8.35 2.84
CA GLY A 122 -5.59 -7.24 3.17
C GLY A 122 -5.54 -6.09 2.16
N LEU A 123 -6.19 -4.99 2.50
CA LEU A 123 -6.31 -3.79 1.66
C LEU A 123 -5.80 -2.55 2.41
N LEU A 124 -4.88 -1.84 1.80
CA LEU A 124 -4.49 -0.47 2.19
C LEU A 124 -5.01 0.52 1.15
N HIS A 125 -5.83 1.46 1.55
CA HIS A 125 -6.36 2.51 0.69
C HIS A 125 -6.00 3.89 1.23
N VAL A 126 -5.22 4.65 0.48
CA VAL A 126 -4.74 6.00 0.81
C VAL A 126 -5.32 7.00 -0.17
N LYS A 127 -6.05 8.00 0.32
CA LYS A 127 -6.61 9.06 -0.54
C LYS A 127 -5.58 10.12 -0.92
N GLY A 128 -4.62 10.37 -0.06
CA GLY A 128 -3.52 11.30 -0.32
C GLY A 128 -2.35 10.65 -1.06
N ASP A 129 -1.18 11.23 -0.90
CA ASP A 129 0.07 10.75 -1.45
C ASP A 129 0.75 9.76 -0.50
N ALA A 130 1.61 8.91 -1.05
CA ALA A 130 2.57 8.13 -0.28
C ALA A 130 3.99 8.49 -0.72
N LYS A 131 4.94 8.49 0.22
CA LYS A 131 6.34 8.74 -0.11
C LYS A 131 7.03 7.47 -0.63
N ASN A 132 8.28 7.27 -0.27
CA ASN A 132 9.14 6.25 -0.84
C ASN A 132 8.86 4.84 -0.29
N PHE A 133 9.32 3.83 -1.01
CA PHE A 133 9.32 2.43 -0.56
C PHE A 133 7.93 1.83 -0.29
N VAL A 134 6.91 2.22 -1.05
CA VAL A 134 5.58 1.60 -0.96
C VAL A 134 5.63 0.13 -1.38
N GLY A 135 5.11 -0.77 -0.54
CA GLY A 135 5.14 -2.22 -0.77
C GLY A 135 6.53 -2.85 -0.80
N ALA A 136 7.54 -2.11 -0.32
CA ALA A 136 8.93 -2.52 -0.38
C ALA A 136 9.33 -3.45 0.77
N GLY A 137 10.48 -4.11 0.64
CA GLY A 137 11.19 -4.68 1.78
C GLY A 137 11.91 -3.58 2.57
N VAL A 138 12.02 -3.74 3.88
CA VAL A 138 12.85 -2.84 4.69
C VAL A 138 14.33 -3.04 4.39
N LEU A 139 15.16 -2.06 4.73
CA LEU A 139 16.60 -2.12 4.53
C LEU A 139 17.20 -3.36 5.21
N GLY A 140 18.00 -4.11 4.47
CA GLY A 140 18.58 -5.39 4.91
C GLY A 140 17.71 -6.61 4.63
N ASN A 141 16.39 -6.47 4.42
CA ASN A 141 15.50 -7.55 4.04
C ASN A 141 15.24 -7.53 2.51
N ARG A 142 15.37 -8.68 1.86
CA ARG A 142 15.08 -8.86 0.43
C ARG A 142 13.65 -9.38 0.20
N ILE A 143 12.74 -9.08 1.10
CA ILE A 143 11.35 -9.50 1.04
C ILE A 143 10.47 -8.26 1.18
N GLY A 144 9.90 -7.82 0.07
CA GLY A 144 8.85 -6.80 0.06
C GLY A 144 7.47 -7.41 0.24
N MET A 145 6.44 -6.68 -0.21
CA MET A 145 5.06 -7.13 -0.17
C MET A 145 4.89 -8.54 -0.74
N CYS A 146 4.25 -9.42 0.01
CA CYS A 146 4.02 -10.83 -0.32
C CYS A 146 2.56 -11.15 -0.66
N GLY A 147 1.66 -10.20 -0.52
CA GLY A 147 0.22 -10.37 -0.83
C GLY A 147 -0.58 -9.13 -0.46
N GLY A 148 -1.88 -9.14 -0.80
CA GLY A 148 -2.80 -8.04 -0.55
C GLY A 148 -2.81 -6.98 -1.64
N GLU A 149 -3.43 -5.85 -1.34
CA GLU A 149 -3.65 -4.75 -2.28
C GLU A 149 -3.35 -3.39 -1.64
N ILE A 150 -2.69 -2.54 -2.40
CA ILE A 150 -2.43 -1.14 -2.00
C ILE A 150 -3.00 -0.25 -3.09
N ILE A 151 -3.86 0.69 -2.71
CA ILE A 151 -4.43 1.70 -3.61
C ILE A 151 -4.05 3.08 -3.09
N ILE A 152 -3.45 3.89 -3.95
CA ILE A 152 -3.08 5.27 -3.65
C ILE A 152 -3.75 6.17 -4.69
N GLU A 153 -4.63 7.07 -4.23
CA GLU A 153 -5.31 8.01 -5.12
C GLU A 153 -4.39 9.17 -5.56
N GLY A 154 -3.38 9.46 -4.76
CA GLY A 154 -2.34 10.44 -5.02
C GLY A 154 -1.11 9.89 -5.75
N ASN A 155 0.03 10.53 -5.51
CA ASN A 155 1.33 10.15 -6.02
C ASN A 155 2.00 9.12 -5.11
N ALA A 156 2.96 8.38 -5.66
CA ALA A 156 3.91 7.57 -4.90
C ALA A 156 5.34 8.02 -5.21
N GLY A 157 6.21 7.97 -4.21
CA GLY A 157 7.62 8.33 -4.36
C GLY A 157 8.47 7.23 -5.01
N ASP A 158 9.75 7.25 -4.68
CA ASP A 158 10.75 6.36 -5.24
C ASP A 158 10.67 4.92 -4.68
N TYR A 159 11.22 3.97 -5.43
CA TYR A 159 11.34 2.57 -5.04
C TYR A 159 10.00 1.86 -4.76
N LEU A 160 8.93 2.26 -5.47
CA LEU A 160 7.64 1.56 -5.41
C LEU A 160 7.83 0.06 -5.78
N GLY A 161 7.37 -0.86 -4.91
CA GLY A 161 7.44 -2.30 -5.15
C GLY A 161 8.85 -2.91 -5.08
N PHE A 162 9.79 -2.27 -4.40
CA PHE A 162 11.15 -2.80 -4.22
C PHE A 162 11.14 -4.15 -3.50
N PHE A 163 11.69 -5.20 -4.13
CA PHE A 163 11.62 -6.59 -3.69
C PHE A 163 10.21 -7.17 -3.50
N MET A 164 9.17 -6.56 -4.07
CA MET A 164 7.81 -7.09 -4.04
C MET A 164 7.77 -8.50 -4.63
N ARG A 165 7.05 -9.42 -3.99
CA ARG A 165 6.92 -10.83 -4.38
C ARG A 165 5.55 -11.20 -4.90
N ARG A 166 4.49 -10.61 -4.37
CA ARG A 166 3.08 -10.85 -4.74
C ARG A 166 2.25 -9.64 -4.39
N GLY A 167 1.01 -9.65 -4.87
CA GLY A 167 0.01 -8.63 -4.56
C GLY A 167 -0.17 -7.64 -5.69
N LEU A 168 -0.95 -6.61 -5.41
CA LEU A 168 -1.36 -5.59 -6.36
C LEU A 168 -1.16 -4.20 -5.77
N ILE A 169 -0.45 -3.33 -6.50
CA ILE A 169 -0.33 -1.91 -6.12
C ILE A 169 -0.88 -1.06 -7.25
N ILE A 170 -1.78 -0.14 -6.92
CA ILE A 170 -2.44 0.76 -7.86
C ILE A 170 -2.13 2.21 -7.48
N ILE A 171 -1.56 2.97 -8.40
CA ILE A 171 -1.25 4.38 -8.22
C ILE A 171 -2.03 5.20 -9.25
N LYS A 172 -2.88 6.11 -8.77
CA LYS A 172 -3.74 6.92 -9.63
C LYS A 172 -3.04 8.13 -10.25
N ARG A 173 -1.97 8.62 -9.63
CA ARG A 173 -1.16 9.72 -10.13
C ARG A 173 0.25 9.27 -10.49
N ASN A 174 1.23 10.14 -10.31
CA ASN A 174 2.59 9.89 -10.75
C ASN A 174 3.38 9.06 -9.74
N VAL A 175 4.43 8.42 -10.24
CA VAL A 175 5.36 7.62 -9.46
C VAL A 175 6.78 8.15 -9.67
N GLY A 176 7.59 8.15 -8.62
CA GLY A 176 8.99 8.54 -8.66
C GLY A 176 9.89 7.54 -9.40
N LYS A 177 11.17 7.58 -9.07
CA LYS A 177 12.23 6.78 -9.69
C LYS A 177 12.23 5.36 -9.18
N PHE A 178 12.85 4.46 -9.96
CA PHE A 178 13.07 3.06 -9.57
C PHE A 178 11.78 2.27 -9.26
N CYS A 179 10.68 2.59 -9.94
CA CYS A 179 9.45 1.82 -9.83
C CYS A 179 9.65 0.38 -10.29
N GLY A 180 9.32 -0.61 -9.44
CA GLY A 180 9.53 -2.04 -9.70
C GLY A 180 11.00 -2.48 -9.64
N PHE A 181 11.90 -1.69 -9.04
CA PHE A 181 13.31 -2.05 -8.90
C PHE A 181 13.48 -3.34 -8.11
N LYS A 182 14.22 -4.30 -8.68
CA LYS A 182 14.43 -5.64 -8.12
C LYS A 182 13.14 -6.37 -7.71
N MET A 183 12.02 -6.02 -8.31
CA MET A 183 10.74 -6.70 -8.08
C MET A 183 10.87 -8.16 -8.48
N ILE A 184 10.40 -9.07 -7.64
CA ILE A 184 10.50 -10.52 -7.83
C ILE A 184 9.27 -11.05 -8.57
N ALA A 185 8.08 -10.56 -8.22
CA ALA A 185 6.80 -10.82 -8.90
C ALA A 185 5.71 -9.87 -8.35
N GLY A 186 4.45 -10.00 -8.81
CA GLY A 186 3.32 -9.14 -8.44
C GLY A 186 2.90 -8.23 -9.58
N THR A 187 1.98 -7.31 -9.31
CA THR A 187 1.41 -6.42 -10.33
C THR A 187 1.40 -4.97 -9.83
N LEU A 188 1.95 -4.07 -10.63
CA LEU A 188 1.88 -2.62 -10.43
C LEU A 188 1.01 -2.02 -11.54
N ILE A 189 0.06 -1.15 -11.19
CA ILE A 189 -0.80 -0.43 -12.16
C ILE A 189 -0.61 1.05 -11.96
N LEU A 190 -0.12 1.74 -12.99
CA LEU A 190 0.18 3.16 -13.00
C LEU A 190 -0.77 3.88 -13.95
N PHE A 191 -1.60 4.78 -13.41
CA PHE A 191 -2.58 5.53 -14.21
C PHE A 191 -1.96 6.73 -14.93
N GLN A 192 -0.92 7.31 -14.36
CA GLN A 192 -0.21 8.46 -14.92
C GLN A 192 1.25 8.09 -15.24
N GLY A 193 2.17 9.03 -15.09
CA GLY A 193 3.57 8.85 -15.41
C GLY A 193 4.43 8.25 -14.30
N TYR A 194 5.67 8.01 -14.67
CA TYR A 194 6.78 7.66 -13.78
C TYR A 194 7.99 8.50 -14.17
N GLU A 195 8.96 8.70 -13.25
CA GLU A 195 10.12 9.53 -13.55
C GLU A 195 11.18 8.78 -14.37
N SER A 196 11.81 7.73 -13.81
CA SER A 196 12.90 7.00 -14.48
C SER A 196 13.13 5.61 -13.90
N PHE A 197 13.89 4.78 -14.60
CA PHE A 197 14.31 3.44 -14.18
C PHE A 197 13.18 2.49 -13.83
N LEU A 198 12.18 2.40 -14.73
CA LEU A 198 11.05 1.49 -14.59
C LEU A 198 11.47 0.03 -14.76
N GLY A 199 11.15 -0.84 -13.81
CA GLY A 199 11.39 -2.27 -13.86
C GLY A 199 12.87 -2.69 -13.91
N LEU A 200 13.80 -1.82 -13.50
CA LEU A 200 15.22 -2.14 -13.48
C LEU A 200 15.50 -3.33 -12.54
N SER A 201 16.23 -4.31 -13.01
CA SER A 201 16.53 -5.57 -12.31
C SER A 201 15.28 -6.36 -11.87
N MET A 202 14.15 -6.17 -12.51
CA MET A 202 12.90 -6.89 -12.25
C MET A 202 13.02 -8.33 -12.77
N LYS A 203 12.74 -9.33 -11.92
CA LYS A 203 12.82 -10.75 -12.29
C LYS A 203 11.54 -11.25 -12.97
N ARG A 204 10.38 -10.97 -12.40
CA ARG A 204 9.05 -11.40 -12.85
C ARG A 204 8.00 -10.36 -12.50
N GLY A 205 6.75 -10.60 -12.93
CA GLY A 205 5.59 -9.78 -12.63
C GLY A 205 5.29 -8.79 -13.75
N SER A 206 4.29 -7.94 -13.53
CA SER A 206 3.77 -7.05 -14.56
C SER A 206 3.66 -5.61 -14.05
N ILE A 207 4.17 -4.66 -14.84
CA ILE A 207 3.95 -3.24 -14.63
C ILE A 207 3.04 -2.77 -15.76
N ILE A 208 1.85 -2.27 -15.43
CA ILE A 208 0.84 -1.84 -16.37
C ILE A 208 0.78 -0.32 -16.39
N LEU A 209 1.04 0.29 -17.54
CA LEU A 209 1.00 1.72 -17.77
C LEU A 209 -0.28 2.07 -18.55
N LEU A 210 -1.15 2.91 -17.97
CA LEU A 210 -2.40 3.30 -18.57
C LEU A 210 -2.31 4.62 -19.34
N LYS A 211 -1.36 5.48 -19.00
CA LYS A 211 -1.04 6.67 -19.79
C LYS A 211 0.18 6.36 -20.67
N ASN A 212 0.03 6.61 -21.94
CA ASN A 212 1.13 6.43 -22.89
C ASN A 212 2.12 7.61 -22.82
N ASN A 213 2.96 7.61 -21.82
CA ASN A 213 4.14 8.50 -21.76
C ASN A 213 5.34 7.86 -22.47
N SER A 214 5.10 6.94 -23.39
CA SER A 214 6.07 6.05 -24.04
C SER A 214 7.21 6.73 -24.78
N LEU A 215 7.14 8.04 -25.01
CA LEU A 215 8.20 8.78 -25.70
C LEU A 215 9.52 8.87 -24.92
N ASN A 216 9.51 8.66 -23.60
CA ASN A 216 10.71 8.71 -22.77
C ASN A 216 11.21 7.34 -22.29
N TYR A 217 10.47 6.26 -22.54
CA TYR A 217 10.96 4.92 -22.25
C TYR A 217 11.86 4.44 -23.40
N LYS A 218 13.11 4.84 -23.39
CA LYS A 218 14.14 4.18 -24.18
C LYS A 218 14.34 2.79 -23.60
N LEU A 219 13.54 1.86 -24.07
CA LEU A 219 13.77 0.41 -23.88
C LEU A 219 15.15 0.08 -24.42
N GLN A 220 16.12 -0.10 -23.55
CA GLN A 220 17.52 -0.33 -23.91
C GLN A 220 17.74 -1.66 -24.63
N ASN A 221 16.73 -2.50 -24.87
CA ASN A 221 16.82 -3.71 -25.66
C ASN A 221 15.53 -3.92 -26.47
N LYS A 222 15.47 -3.26 -27.62
CA LYS A 222 14.34 -3.25 -28.55
C LYS A 222 14.19 -4.58 -29.29
N LYS A 223 13.38 -5.49 -28.80
CA LYS A 223 12.53 -6.27 -29.71
C LYS A 223 11.21 -5.54 -29.87
N SER A 224 10.64 -5.59 -31.08
CA SER A 224 9.35 -4.97 -31.42
C SER A 224 8.29 -5.32 -30.38
N PRO A 225 7.42 -4.38 -30.01
CA PRO A 225 6.35 -4.65 -29.05
C PRO A 225 5.44 -5.77 -29.56
N ILE A 226 5.05 -6.66 -28.68
CA ILE A 226 4.11 -7.73 -29.00
C ILE A 226 2.71 -7.23 -28.64
N ARG A 227 1.79 -7.29 -29.61
CA ARG A 227 0.36 -7.03 -29.34
C ARG A 227 -0.12 -8.05 -28.32
N LEU A 228 -0.69 -7.57 -27.22
CA LEU A 228 -1.10 -8.42 -26.12
C LEU A 228 -2.62 -8.62 -26.17
N GLU A 229 -3.03 -9.82 -26.54
CA GLU A 229 -4.36 -10.37 -26.27
C GLU A 229 -4.20 -11.34 -25.11
N SER A 230 -4.56 -10.92 -23.89
CA SER A 230 -4.23 -11.68 -22.69
C SER A 230 -5.46 -11.94 -21.83
N SER A 231 -5.71 -13.22 -21.55
CA SER A 231 -6.71 -13.65 -20.56
C SER A 231 -6.45 -13.02 -19.18
N PHE A 232 -5.17 -12.80 -18.83
CA PHE A 232 -4.79 -12.10 -17.62
C PHE A 232 -5.34 -10.67 -17.54
N LEU A 233 -5.23 -9.88 -18.62
CA LEU A 233 -5.79 -8.52 -18.66
C LEU A 233 -7.31 -8.51 -18.59
N CYS A 234 -7.98 -9.46 -19.24
CA CYS A 234 -9.43 -9.60 -19.16
C CYS A 234 -9.87 -9.92 -17.72
N TYR A 235 -9.20 -10.86 -17.07
CA TYR A 235 -9.44 -11.18 -15.67
C TYR A 235 -9.18 -9.97 -14.77
N LEU A 236 -8.05 -9.31 -14.93
CA LEU A 236 -7.65 -8.15 -14.12
C LEU A 236 -8.66 -7.01 -14.25
N LYS A 237 -9.14 -6.70 -15.46
CA LYS A 237 -10.19 -5.71 -15.70
C LYS A 237 -11.47 -6.03 -14.93
N LYS A 238 -11.96 -7.27 -15.03
CA LYS A 238 -13.15 -7.74 -14.31
C LYS A 238 -12.97 -7.64 -12.81
N TYR A 239 -11.81 -8.07 -12.32
CA TYR A 239 -11.46 -8.03 -10.90
C TYR A 239 -11.47 -6.59 -10.35
N LEU A 240 -10.78 -5.66 -11.03
CA LEU A 240 -10.68 -4.26 -10.61
C LEU A 240 -12.04 -3.54 -10.66
N MET A 241 -12.84 -3.81 -11.69
CA MET A 241 -14.18 -3.26 -11.79
C MET A 241 -15.08 -3.77 -10.66
N LYS A 242 -15.08 -5.09 -10.40
CA LYS A 242 -15.94 -5.71 -9.38
C LYS A 242 -15.57 -5.29 -7.97
N LYS A 243 -14.26 -5.21 -7.67
CA LYS A 243 -13.79 -5.01 -6.29
C LYS A 243 -13.59 -3.53 -5.93
N PHE A 244 -13.13 -2.71 -6.88
CA PHE A 244 -12.70 -1.34 -6.61
C PHE A 244 -13.43 -0.30 -7.46
N SER A 245 -14.36 -0.73 -8.33
CA SER A 245 -15.01 0.13 -9.33
C SER A 245 -14.00 0.86 -10.24
N ILE A 246 -12.84 0.24 -10.46
CA ILE A 246 -11.77 0.78 -11.28
C ILE A 246 -11.89 0.21 -12.69
N ASN A 247 -12.14 1.09 -13.67
CA ASN A 247 -12.16 0.74 -15.07
C ASN A 247 -10.76 0.89 -15.70
N LEU A 248 -10.17 -0.22 -16.13
CA LEU A 248 -9.00 -0.20 -17.01
C LEU A 248 -9.48 0.03 -18.46
N ALA A 249 -9.68 1.29 -18.83
CA ALA A 249 -10.09 1.66 -20.18
C ALA A 249 -9.09 1.20 -21.26
N GLY A 250 -9.59 0.93 -22.47
CA GLY A 250 -8.79 0.53 -23.62
C GLY A 250 -8.68 -0.99 -23.80
N ASN A 251 -8.60 -1.41 -25.06
CA ASN A 251 -8.52 -2.83 -25.45
C ASN A 251 -7.20 -3.19 -26.15
N LYS A 252 -6.37 -2.20 -26.43
CA LYS A 252 -5.10 -2.43 -27.13
C LYS A 252 -3.95 -2.19 -26.18
N PHE A 253 -3.11 -3.19 -25.99
CA PHE A 253 -1.92 -3.13 -25.15
C PHE A 253 -0.72 -3.69 -25.89
N HIS A 254 0.43 -3.08 -25.67
CA HIS A 254 1.72 -3.62 -26.09
C HIS A 254 2.48 -4.16 -24.89
N LYS A 255 3.12 -5.29 -25.06
CA LYS A 255 4.00 -5.89 -24.05
C LYS A 255 5.46 -5.70 -24.43
N TYR A 256 6.23 -5.28 -23.45
CA TYR A 256 7.69 -5.20 -23.49
C TYR A 256 8.25 -6.05 -22.36
N TYR A 257 9.39 -6.66 -22.59
CA TYR A 257 10.11 -7.35 -21.52
C TYR A 257 10.96 -6.36 -20.73
N CYS A 258 11.06 -6.58 -19.43
CA CYS A 258 11.94 -5.83 -18.54
C CYS A 258 13.42 -6.20 -18.76
N ASP A 259 14.24 -6.00 -17.76
CA ASP A 259 15.68 -6.15 -17.78
C ASP A 259 16.12 -7.59 -18.11
N ARG A 260 16.54 -7.81 -19.35
CA ARG A 260 17.04 -9.10 -19.83
C ARG A 260 18.48 -9.38 -19.42
N SER A 261 19.23 -8.38 -18.99
CA SER A 261 20.63 -8.54 -18.57
C SER A 261 20.76 -9.48 -17.36
N ILE A 262 19.68 -9.61 -16.58
CA ILE A 262 19.58 -10.51 -15.42
C ILE A 262 18.73 -11.76 -15.69
N ASN A 263 18.49 -12.12 -16.95
CA ASN A 263 17.53 -13.18 -17.34
C ASN A 263 16.12 -12.97 -16.77
N GLY A 264 15.72 -11.71 -16.57
CA GLY A 264 14.39 -11.35 -16.11
C GLY A 264 13.32 -11.62 -17.17
N ILE A 265 12.19 -12.18 -16.73
CA ILE A 265 10.99 -12.41 -17.55
C ILE A 265 9.82 -11.49 -17.13
N GLY A 266 10.12 -10.44 -16.37
CA GLY A 266 9.15 -9.40 -16.03
C GLY A 266 8.68 -8.66 -17.27
N GLU A 267 7.46 -8.14 -17.22
CA GLU A 267 6.82 -7.48 -18.37
C GLU A 267 6.31 -6.08 -18.02
N ILE A 268 6.45 -5.18 -18.98
CA ILE A 268 5.82 -3.86 -18.97
C ILE A 268 4.72 -3.88 -20.03
N ILE A 269 3.50 -3.62 -19.60
CA ILE A 269 2.30 -3.62 -20.42
C ILE A 269 1.84 -2.17 -20.58
N VAL A 270 1.84 -1.66 -21.77
CA VAL A 270 1.51 -0.26 -22.09
C VAL A 270 0.21 -0.20 -22.85
N ARG A 271 -0.73 0.62 -22.39
CA ARG A 271 -1.96 0.89 -23.13
C ARG A 271 -1.67 1.74 -24.36
N ILE A 272 -2.29 1.37 -25.49
CA ILE A 272 -2.18 2.07 -26.75
C ILE A 272 -3.57 2.51 -27.18
N GLY A 273 -3.77 3.82 -27.26
CA GLY A 273 -5.05 4.42 -27.68
C GLY A 273 -6.13 4.35 -26.62
#